data_66378ba919af9cc005638e524ab41719
#
_entry.id   66378ba919af9cc005638e524ab41719
#
_cell.length_a   1.000
_cell.length_b   1.000
_cell.length_c   1.000
_cell.angle_alpha   90.00
_cell.angle_beta   90.00
_cell.angle_gamma   90.00
#
_symmetry.space_group_name_H-M   'P 1'
#
loop_
_entity.id
_entity.type
_entity.pdbx_description
1 polymer ?
#
loop_
_entity_poly.entity_id
_entity_poly.type
_entity_poly.pdbx_seq_one_letter_code
_entity_poly.pdbx_strand_id
1 'polypeptide(L)'
;MKIFKTAFCLITFVLAFFVSHAQTSHQPIKTIVKQENNNWQLIRNGVPYFVKGAGGSGHLKQLVACGGNSIRTWDSKDGNKILDSAQKYGLTVLMGLRVTPERHGFSYDDAAAVKKQFEQIKAEVLRLKDYPALLAWGIGNELNLDYKNPKVWNAVNDIAVMIHELDPNHPATTVLAGINKREIDFIKAAGKDIDFLSVNTYGGLATLPKEIINAGWDGPYMVTEWGPTGHWECLQTPWKYSIEETSSEKAAVYKTRYEYGVEKDKATCMGSYVFLWGQKQERTPTWYGLFTEAGEESEVINVIQYLWTGSWPANKAPHIYSLQLNKQKATDNIYLKPGVSLPVAATVTDPENDKLIYRWEILPEPVNLSQGGDHEDSPSPVKNAFTNNRSNGTATMRAPLKAGAYRVFVYATDGHNNVATANIPFYIKGE
;
A
#
# COMPACT_ATOMS: atom_id res chain seq x y z
N MET A 1 58.30 40.24 66.46
CA MET A 1 58.34 39.45 65.21
C MET A 1 56.99 38.78 65.09
N LYS A 2 56.02 39.36 64.33
CA LYS A 2 54.64 38.92 64.20
C LYS A 2 54.54 38.15 62.88
N ILE A 3 54.10 36.86 62.96
CA ILE A 3 53.87 36.00 61.82
C ILE A 3 52.46 36.15 61.40
N PHE A 4 52.22 36.67 60.17
CA PHE A 4 50.86 36.65 59.51
C PHE A 4 50.65 35.30 58.89
N LYS A 5 49.53 34.64 59.29
CA LYS A 5 49.01 33.45 58.56
C LYS A 5 47.93 33.90 57.57
N THR A 6 48.18 33.77 56.31
CA THR A 6 47.27 34.04 55.23
C THR A 6 46.48 32.74 55.00
N ALA A 7 45.14 32.80 55.17
CA ALA A 7 44.25 31.71 54.86
C ALA A 7 43.78 31.83 53.37
N PHE A 8 44.07 30.81 52.59
CA PHE A 8 43.66 30.71 51.17
C PHE A 8 42.30 30.02 51.14
N CYS A 9 41.23 30.74 50.79
CA CYS A 9 39.89 30.20 50.60
C CYS A 9 39.73 29.72 49.17
N LEU A 10 39.67 28.40 48.97
CA LEU A 10 39.41 27.78 47.66
C LEU A 10 37.91 27.79 47.39
N ILE A 11 37.44 28.64 46.49
CA ILE A 11 36.04 28.62 46.03
C ILE A 11 35.96 27.67 44.84
N THR A 12 35.36 26.50 45.04
CA THR A 12 35.06 25.52 44.01
C THR A 12 33.80 25.94 43.29
N PHE A 13 33.94 26.41 42.05
CA PHE A 13 32.78 26.67 41.15
C PHE A 13 32.31 25.36 40.57
N VAL A 14 31.15 24.87 41.00
CA VAL A 14 30.44 23.74 40.38
C VAL A 14 29.68 24.29 39.17
N LEU A 15 30.19 24.10 37.96
CA LEU A 15 29.43 24.33 36.72
C LEU A 15 28.45 23.20 36.56
N ALA A 16 27.17 23.47 36.85
CA ALA A 16 26.07 22.58 36.47
C ALA A 16 25.79 22.76 34.98
N PHE A 17 26.21 21.77 34.17
CA PHE A 17 25.76 21.66 32.77
C PHE A 17 24.30 21.28 32.76
N PHE A 18 23.40 22.24 32.53
CA PHE A 18 22.04 21.98 32.11
C PHE A 18 22.12 21.50 30.64
N VAL A 19 22.01 20.18 30.42
CA VAL A 19 21.73 19.64 29.10
C VAL A 19 20.28 19.95 28.82
N SER A 20 20.04 21.11 28.22
CA SER A 20 18.75 21.43 27.63
C SER A 20 18.53 20.48 26.47
N HIS A 21 17.69 19.45 26.65
CA HIS A 21 17.10 18.74 25.55
C HIS A 21 16.22 19.73 24.82
N ALA A 22 16.73 20.33 23.75
CA ALA A 22 15.93 21.06 22.80
C ALA A 22 14.92 20.08 22.21
N GLN A 23 13.73 20.03 22.76
CA GLN A 23 12.59 19.39 22.16
C GLN A 23 12.37 20.15 20.85
N THR A 24 12.71 19.53 19.71
CA THR A 24 12.41 20.09 18.39
C THR A 24 10.89 20.28 18.33
N SER A 25 10.46 21.53 18.52
CA SER A 25 9.03 21.86 18.40
C SER A 25 8.65 21.70 16.92
N HIS A 26 7.95 20.63 16.62
CA HIS A 26 7.35 20.47 15.32
C HIS A 26 6.29 21.59 15.14
N GLN A 27 6.22 22.16 13.94
CA GLN A 27 5.20 23.13 13.57
C GLN A 27 4.36 22.51 12.45
N PRO A 28 3.05 22.32 12.65
CA PRO A 28 2.18 21.74 11.65
C PRO A 28 2.11 22.62 10.41
N ILE A 29 2.02 22.01 9.26
CA ILE A 29 1.79 22.72 8.00
C ILE A 29 0.32 22.53 7.61
N LYS A 30 -0.44 23.62 7.69
CA LYS A 30 -1.88 23.62 7.46
C LYS A 30 -2.24 23.07 6.09
N THR A 31 -3.15 22.09 6.09
CA THR A 31 -3.77 21.49 4.91
C THR A 31 -5.28 21.66 5.04
N ILE A 32 -5.94 22.13 4.00
CA ILE A 32 -7.40 22.24 3.96
C ILE A 32 -7.94 21.67 2.66
N VAL A 33 -9.18 21.23 2.69
CA VAL A 33 -9.97 20.89 1.49
C VAL A 33 -10.72 22.14 1.06
N LYS A 34 -10.62 22.53 -0.21
CA LYS A 34 -11.24 23.73 -0.75
C LYS A 34 -11.84 23.48 -2.13
N GLN A 35 -12.97 24.08 -2.40
CA GLN A 35 -13.55 24.13 -3.73
C GLN A 35 -13.29 25.50 -4.36
N GLU A 36 -12.65 25.50 -5.53
CA GLU A 36 -12.46 26.71 -6.35
C GLU A 36 -12.83 26.43 -7.81
N ASN A 37 -13.66 27.27 -8.42
CA ASN A 37 -14.08 27.13 -9.81
C ASN A 37 -14.62 25.72 -10.15
N ASN A 38 -15.43 25.15 -9.27
CA ASN A 38 -15.96 23.77 -9.34
C ASN A 38 -14.91 22.65 -9.25
N ASN A 39 -13.66 22.96 -8.90
CA ASN A 39 -12.62 21.96 -8.67
C ASN A 39 -12.34 21.83 -7.17
N TRP A 40 -12.34 20.62 -6.66
CA TRP A 40 -11.93 20.30 -5.30
C TRP A 40 -10.40 20.11 -5.23
N GLN A 41 -9.78 20.71 -4.23
CA GLN A 41 -8.33 20.67 -4.06
C GLN A 41 -7.94 20.54 -2.59
N LEU A 42 -6.83 19.83 -2.33
CA LEU A 42 -6.07 20.06 -1.11
C LEU A 42 -5.24 21.34 -1.30
N ILE A 43 -5.31 22.23 -0.33
CA ILE A 43 -4.44 23.39 -0.25
C ILE A 43 -3.52 23.19 0.95
N ARG A 44 -2.23 23.03 0.69
CA ARG A 44 -1.22 22.85 1.72
C ARG A 44 -0.29 24.06 1.76
N ASN A 45 -0.16 24.70 2.93
CA ASN A 45 0.60 25.94 3.08
C ASN A 45 0.21 27.02 2.04
N GLY A 46 -1.07 27.12 1.73
CA GLY A 46 -1.61 28.06 0.75
C GLY A 46 -1.41 27.69 -0.72
N VAL A 47 -0.82 26.53 -1.03
CA VAL A 47 -0.54 26.07 -2.40
C VAL A 47 -1.37 24.82 -2.72
N PRO A 48 -1.95 24.72 -3.95
CA PRO A 48 -2.61 23.50 -4.39
C PRO A 48 -1.68 22.27 -4.31
N TYR A 49 -2.20 21.18 -3.78
CA TYR A 49 -1.46 19.96 -3.52
C TYR A 49 -2.23 18.74 -4.06
N PHE A 50 -1.76 18.19 -5.16
CA PHE A 50 -2.32 16.95 -5.73
C PHE A 50 -1.49 15.74 -5.24
N VAL A 51 -2.14 14.76 -4.65
CA VAL A 51 -1.46 13.60 -4.07
C VAL A 51 -1.00 12.62 -5.16
N LYS A 52 0.31 12.44 -5.26
CA LYS A 52 0.99 11.37 -5.99
C LYS A 52 1.60 10.43 -4.96
N GLY A 53 0.76 9.57 -4.40
CA GLY A 53 1.07 8.85 -3.17
C GLY A 53 1.24 7.35 -3.35
N ALA A 54 1.81 6.73 -2.32
CA ALA A 54 1.98 5.29 -2.23
C ALA A 54 1.63 4.77 -0.83
N GLY A 55 0.97 3.63 -0.77
CA GLY A 55 0.68 2.91 0.48
C GLY A 55 1.92 2.19 1.00
N GLY A 56 2.30 2.47 2.24
CA GLY A 56 3.50 1.92 2.88
C GLY A 56 4.49 2.99 3.31
N SER A 57 5.51 2.59 4.07
CA SER A 57 6.52 3.49 4.64
C SER A 57 7.96 3.08 4.30
N GLY A 58 8.15 2.10 3.43
CA GLY A 58 9.43 1.67 2.89
C GLY A 58 9.81 2.40 1.59
N HIS A 59 11.04 2.18 1.11
CA HIS A 59 11.53 2.65 -0.20
C HIS A 59 11.27 4.13 -0.51
N LEU A 60 11.34 5.02 0.51
CA LEU A 60 10.98 6.45 0.38
C LEU A 60 11.86 7.20 -0.62
N LYS A 61 13.15 6.84 -0.71
CA LYS A 61 14.07 7.42 -1.71
C LYS A 61 13.59 7.13 -3.14
N GLN A 62 13.16 5.90 -3.38
CA GLN A 62 12.61 5.45 -4.66
C GLN A 62 11.31 6.19 -5.00
N LEU A 63 10.43 6.34 -3.98
CA LEU A 63 9.17 7.05 -4.15
C LEU A 63 9.40 8.49 -4.64
N VAL A 64 10.32 9.21 -4.01
CA VAL A 64 10.68 10.56 -4.45
C VAL A 64 11.29 10.57 -5.84
N ALA A 65 12.18 9.61 -6.14
CA ALA A 65 12.78 9.49 -7.46
C ALA A 65 11.74 9.26 -8.57
N CYS A 66 10.65 8.55 -8.26
CA CYS A 66 9.50 8.37 -9.17
C CYS A 66 8.55 9.57 -9.22
N GLY A 67 8.83 10.67 -8.51
CA GLY A 67 7.97 11.86 -8.47
C GLY A 67 6.81 11.78 -7.47
N GLY A 68 6.83 10.82 -6.55
CA GLY A 68 5.88 10.72 -5.45
C GLY A 68 6.10 11.81 -4.41
N ASN A 69 5.00 12.24 -3.77
CA ASN A 69 5.01 13.33 -2.78
C ASN A 69 4.34 12.97 -1.46
N SER A 70 3.73 11.79 -1.35
CA SER A 70 3.00 11.38 -0.14
C SER A 70 3.05 9.88 0.09
N ILE A 71 2.96 9.47 1.36
CA ILE A 71 2.73 8.08 1.75
C ILE A 71 1.45 7.95 2.56
N ARG A 72 0.90 6.73 2.59
CA ARG A 72 -0.25 6.38 3.43
C ARG A 72 0.11 5.23 4.37
N THR A 73 -0.38 5.33 5.61
CA THR A 73 -0.35 4.25 6.61
C THR A 73 -1.76 3.79 6.97
N TRP A 74 -1.88 2.60 7.58
CA TRP A 74 -3.16 2.04 8.04
C TRP A 74 -3.37 2.19 9.54
N ASP A 75 -2.28 2.49 10.24
CA ASP A 75 -2.27 2.80 11.66
C ASP A 75 -1.20 3.85 12.00
N SER A 76 -1.18 4.28 13.25
CA SER A 76 -0.28 5.31 13.79
C SER A 76 0.79 4.76 14.74
N LYS A 77 0.94 3.43 14.86
CA LYS A 77 1.80 2.76 15.85
C LYS A 77 3.23 3.32 15.87
N ASP A 78 3.87 3.41 14.71
CA ASP A 78 5.22 3.97 14.53
C ASP A 78 5.18 5.39 13.96
N GLY A 79 4.09 6.13 14.18
CA GLY A 79 3.79 7.41 13.52
C GLY A 79 4.89 8.45 13.64
N ASN A 80 5.55 8.59 14.79
CA ASN A 80 6.68 9.53 14.96
C ASN A 80 7.82 9.21 13.98
N LYS A 81 8.28 7.95 13.93
CA LYS A 81 9.36 7.53 13.03
C LYS A 81 8.98 7.68 11.56
N ILE A 82 7.72 7.39 11.23
CA ILE A 82 7.21 7.50 9.87
C ILE A 82 7.17 8.96 9.43
N LEU A 83 6.65 9.86 10.28
CA LEU A 83 6.57 11.29 10.00
C LEU A 83 7.95 11.94 9.89
N ASP A 84 8.88 11.60 10.80
CA ASP A 84 10.29 12.03 10.72
C ASP A 84 10.95 11.57 9.43
N SER A 85 10.74 10.31 9.06
CA SER A 85 11.29 9.75 7.82
C SER A 85 10.68 10.41 6.59
N ALA A 86 9.37 10.60 6.55
CA ALA A 86 8.69 11.29 5.46
C ALA A 86 9.19 12.73 5.31
N GLN A 87 9.31 13.47 6.41
CA GLN A 87 9.83 14.82 6.42
C GLN A 87 11.25 14.92 5.86
N LYS A 88 12.12 13.97 6.22
CA LYS A 88 13.50 13.90 5.70
C LYS A 88 13.55 13.79 4.17
N TYR A 89 12.56 13.14 3.56
CA TYR A 89 12.46 12.98 2.11
C TYR A 89 11.53 14.00 1.44
N GLY A 90 10.99 14.97 2.18
CA GLY A 90 10.05 15.96 1.64
C GLY A 90 8.67 15.38 1.29
N LEU A 91 8.33 14.23 1.86
CA LEU A 91 7.05 13.56 1.68
C LEU A 91 6.05 13.98 2.75
N THR A 92 4.76 13.88 2.40
CA THR A 92 3.67 13.99 3.38
C THR A 92 3.11 12.61 3.75
N VAL A 93 2.27 12.57 4.78
CA VAL A 93 1.67 11.33 5.28
C VAL A 93 0.16 11.50 5.46
N LEU A 94 -0.63 10.67 4.78
CA LEU A 94 -2.00 10.36 5.19
C LEU A 94 -1.90 9.31 6.32
N MET A 95 -2.05 9.77 7.56
CA MET A 95 -1.85 8.94 8.75
C MET A 95 -3.12 8.15 9.09
N GLY A 96 -3.04 6.83 9.04
CA GLY A 96 -4.13 5.96 9.47
C GLY A 96 -4.35 5.99 10.98
N LEU A 97 -5.61 6.06 11.39
CA LEU A 97 -6.05 5.88 12.77
C LEU A 97 -6.82 4.55 12.85
N ARG A 98 -6.33 3.62 13.65
CA ARG A 98 -6.92 2.29 13.72
C ARG A 98 -8.26 2.30 14.44
N VAL A 99 -9.34 2.28 13.66
CA VAL A 99 -10.70 1.95 14.13
C VAL A 99 -10.94 0.47 13.88
N THR A 100 -11.33 -0.27 14.92
CA THR A 100 -11.46 -1.72 14.83
C THR A 100 -12.71 -2.10 14.03
N PRO A 101 -12.59 -2.82 12.91
CA PRO A 101 -13.75 -3.23 12.12
C PRO A 101 -14.57 -4.31 12.84
N GLU A 102 -15.87 -4.34 12.58
CA GLU A 102 -16.81 -5.31 13.16
C GLU A 102 -16.44 -6.76 12.80
N ARG A 103 -15.88 -6.99 11.60
CA ARG A 103 -15.38 -8.31 11.17
C ARG A 103 -14.28 -8.89 12.06
N HIS A 104 -13.62 -8.05 12.86
CA HIS A 104 -12.63 -8.49 13.86
C HIS A 104 -13.24 -8.69 15.26
N GLY A 105 -14.56 -8.79 15.36
CA GLY A 105 -15.27 -9.07 16.60
C GLY A 105 -15.56 -7.85 17.47
N PHE A 106 -15.38 -6.61 16.95
CA PHE A 106 -15.70 -5.40 17.69
C PHE A 106 -17.20 -5.10 17.63
N SER A 107 -17.81 -4.72 18.77
CA SER A 107 -19.23 -4.34 18.83
C SER A 107 -19.39 -2.84 19.02
N TYR A 108 -20.03 -2.18 18.09
CA TYR A 108 -20.39 -0.76 18.19
C TYR A 108 -21.62 -0.49 19.09
N ASP A 109 -22.23 -1.54 19.64
CA ASP A 109 -23.23 -1.44 20.71
C ASP A 109 -22.60 -1.45 22.11
N ASP A 110 -21.33 -1.82 22.26
CA ASP A 110 -20.56 -1.71 23.49
C ASP A 110 -20.01 -0.28 23.66
N ALA A 111 -20.75 0.56 24.36
CA ALA A 111 -20.36 1.95 24.60
C ALA A 111 -19.03 2.09 25.35
N ALA A 112 -18.65 1.12 26.21
CA ALA A 112 -17.40 1.15 26.94
C ALA A 112 -16.21 0.85 26.01
N ALA A 113 -16.34 -0.14 25.13
CA ALA A 113 -15.35 -0.46 24.11
C ALA A 113 -15.17 0.71 23.10
N VAL A 114 -16.27 1.28 22.62
CA VAL A 114 -16.25 2.46 21.72
C VAL A 114 -15.54 3.64 22.37
N LYS A 115 -15.88 3.96 23.63
CA LYS A 115 -15.22 5.04 24.38
C LYS A 115 -13.73 4.76 24.57
N LYS A 116 -13.35 3.54 24.92
CA LYS A 116 -11.93 3.16 25.07
C LYS A 116 -11.16 3.36 23.77
N GLN A 117 -11.71 2.93 22.63
CA GLN A 117 -11.12 3.12 21.31
C GLN A 117 -10.97 4.61 20.98
N PHE A 118 -12.01 5.41 21.23
CA PHE A 118 -11.98 6.86 21.03
C PHE A 118 -10.84 7.53 21.83
N GLU A 119 -10.68 7.22 23.13
CA GLU A 119 -9.61 7.81 23.96
C GLU A 119 -8.21 7.39 23.47
N GLN A 120 -8.05 6.17 22.97
CA GLN A 120 -6.80 5.72 22.38
C GLN A 120 -6.46 6.50 21.11
N ILE A 121 -7.42 6.70 20.22
CA ILE A 121 -7.25 7.48 19.00
C ILE A 121 -6.96 8.95 19.32
N LYS A 122 -7.66 9.51 20.29
CA LYS A 122 -7.41 10.88 20.79
C LYS A 122 -5.96 11.09 21.25
N ALA A 123 -5.41 10.12 21.98
CA ALA A 123 -4.00 10.16 22.40
C ALA A 123 -3.03 10.14 21.21
N GLU A 124 -3.33 9.35 20.16
CA GLU A 124 -2.53 9.33 18.93
C GLU A 124 -2.59 10.66 18.16
N VAL A 125 -3.77 11.27 18.03
CA VAL A 125 -3.93 12.59 17.40
C VAL A 125 -3.10 13.65 18.16
N LEU A 126 -3.22 13.71 19.48
CA LEU A 126 -2.43 14.64 20.30
C LEU A 126 -0.92 14.45 20.16
N ARG A 127 -0.48 13.20 19.98
CA ARG A 127 0.95 12.85 19.83
C ARG A 127 1.52 13.28 18.48
N LEU A 128 0.71 13.27 17.40
CA LEU A 128 1.22 13.37 16.03
C LEU A 128 0.78 14.64 15.29
N LYS A 129 -0.19 15.39 15.77
CA LYS A 129 -0.82 16.53 15.06
C LYS A 129 0.15 17.67 14.68
N ASP A 130 1.25 17.82 15.42
CA ASP A 130 2.16 18.94 15.22
C ASP A 130 3.30 18.64 14.22
N TYR A 131 3.34 17.42 13.64
CA TYR A 131 4.37 17.05 12.67
C TYR A 131 4.19 17.73 11.31
N PRO A 132 5.25 18.39 10.76
CA PRO A 132 5.14 19.04 9.46
C PRO A 132 4.81 18.11 8.30
N ALA A 133 5.19 16.82 8.38
CA ALA A 133 4.90 15.85 7.34
C ALA A 133 3.45 15.34 7.34
N LEU A 134 2.67 15.59 8.39
CA LEU A 134 1.27 15.20 8.41
C LEU A 134 0.48 15.95 7.32
N LEU A 135 -0.33 15.21 6.56
CA LEU A 135 -1.18 15.74 5.49
C LEU A 135 -2.65 15.74 5.90
N ALA A 136 -3.10 14.60 6.40
CA ALA A 136 -4.49 14.34 6.75
C ALA A 136 -4.58 13.10 7.65
N TRP A 137 -5.76 12.91 8.27
CA TRP A 137 -6.09 11.78 9.11
C TRP A 137 -7.03 10.81 8.39
N GLY A 138 -6.66 9.53 8.32
CA GLY A 138 -7.51 8.45 7.80
C GLY A 138 -8.18 7.68 8.94
N ILE A 139 -9.46 7.90 9.20
CA ILE A 139 -10.23 7.28 10.27
C ILE A 139 -10.70 5.89 9.86
N GLY A 140 -10.03 4.86 10.36
CA GLY A 140 -10.29 3.48 10.00
C GLY A 140 -9.83 3.10 8.58
N ASN A 141 -9.98 1.83 8.27
CA ASN A 141 -9.76 1.27 6.92
C ASN A 141 -10.81 0.21 6.63
N GLU A 142 -11.55 0.37 5.54
CA GLU A 142 -12.53 -0.59 5.03
C GLU A 142 -13.53 -1.06 6.11
N LEU A 143 -14.03 -0.10 6.90
CA LEU A 143 -15.01 -0.38 7.95
C LEU A 143 -16.35 -0.88 7.41
N ASN A 144 -16.62 -0.66 6.12
CA ASN A 144 -17.79 -1.15 5.40
C ASN A 144 -17.65 -2.61 4.93
N LEU A 145 -16.49 -3.23 5.07
CA LEU A 145 -16.31 -4.62 4.70
C LEU A 145 -16.93 -5.54 5.77
N ASP A 146 -17.94 -6.31 5.39
CA ASP A 146 -18.68 -7.26 6.25
C ASP A 146 -19.28 -6.67 7.55
N TYR A 147 -19.55 -5.35 7.58
CA TYR A 147 -20.19 -4.73 8.74
C TYR A 147 -21.71 -4.92 8.72
N LYS A 148 -22.32 -4.91 9.91
CA LYS A 148 -23.76 -5.03 10.11
C LYS A 148 -24.33 -3.83 10.86
N ASN A 149 -23.57 -3.24 11.76
CA ASN A 149 -24.02 -2.17 12.65
C ASN A 149 -23.64 -0.79 12.10
N PRO A 150 -24.60 0.05 11.63
CA PRO A 150 -24.31 1.37 11.10
C PRO A 150 -23.77 2.38 12.14
N LYS A 151 -23.80 2.06 13.46
CA LYS A 151 -23.22 2.89 14.51
C LYS A 151 -21.71 3.10 14.34
N VAL A 152 -21.03 2.29 13.52
CA VAL A 152 -19.64 2.54 13.13
C VAL A 152 -19.46 3.93 12.55
N TRP A 153 -20.41 4.44 11.76
CA TRP A 153 -20.35 5.77 11.15
C TRP A 153 -20.52 6.91 12.16
N ASN A 154 -21.30 6.68 13.25
CA ASN A 154 -21.33 7.61 14.36
C ASN A 154 -19.96 7.70 15.06
N ALA A 155 -19.32 6.55 15.33
CA ALA A 155 -17.98 6.53 15.94
C ALA A 155 -16.93 7.19 15.04
N VAL A 156 -17.01 7.02 13.71
CA VAL A 156 -16.15 7.75 12.75
C VAL A 156 -16.37 9.27 12.85
N ASN A 157 -17.63 9.71 12.92
CA ASN A 157 -17.96 11.13 13.05
C ASN A 157 -17.46 11.73 14.37
N ASP A 158 -17.67 11.04 15.49
CA ASP A 158 -17.19 11.50 16.80
C ASP A 158 -15.67 11.71 16.80
N ILE A 159 -14.93 10.82 16.09
CA ILE A 159 -13.49 10.96 15.92
C ILE A 159 -13.16 12.16 15.00
N ALA A 160 -13.88 12.38 13.92
CA ALA A 160 -13.68 13.54 13.04
C ALA A 160 -13.89 14.87 13.78
N VAL A 161 -14.98 14.99 14.55
CA VAL A 161 -15.24 16.15 15.42
C VAL A 161 -14.08 16.38 16.39
N MET A 162 -13.63 15.33 17.08
CA MET A 162 -12.50 15.42 18.02
C MET A 162 -11.20 15.85 17.32
N ILE A 163 -10.96 15.37 16.09
CA ILE A 163 -9.81 15.79 15.28
C ILE A 163 -9.89 17.29 15.01
N HIS A 164 -11.01 17.81 14.52
CA HIS A 164 -11.17 19.24 14.24
C HIS A 164 -11.00 20.13 15.47
N GLU A 165 -11.43 19.66 16.66
CA GLU A 165 -11.22 20.37 17.92
C GLU A 165 -9.74 20.42 18.36
N LEU A 166 -8.99 19.33 18.15
CA LEU A 166 -7.62 19.19 18.63
C LEU A 166 -6.56 19.57 17.59
N ASP A 167 -6.89 19.41 16.30
CA ASP A 167 -6.00 19.62 15.17
C ASP A 167 -6.72 20.40 14.03
N PRO A 168 -6.85 21.71 14.15
CA PRO A 168 -7.47 22.53 13.09
C PRO A 168 -6.60 22.71 11.83
N ASN A 169 -5.46 22.01 11.77
CA ASN A 169 -4.50 22.13 10.66
C ASN A 169 -4.62 21.02 9.62
N HIS A 170 -5.25 19.88 9.95
CA HIS A 170 -5.28 18.74 9.05
C HIS A 170 -6.70 18.20 8.89
N PRO A 171 -7.13 17.92 7.64
CA PRO A 171 -8.44 17.36 7.37
C PRO A 171 -8.51 15.87 7.75
N ALA A 172 -9.75 15.40 7.94
CA ALA A 172 -10.07 14.02 8.29
C ALA A 172 -10.90 13.34 7.20
N THR A 173 -10.64 12.06 6.95
CA THR A 173 -11.38 11.21 6.02
C THR A 173 -11.65 9.85 6.63
N THR A 174 -12.60 9.11 6.07
CA THR A 174 -12.76 7.67 6.32
C THR A 174 -12.56 6.88 5.02
N VAL A 175 -12.08 5.64 5.12
CA VAL A 175 -11.66 4.84 3.98
C VAL A 175 -12.63 3.68 3.75
N LEU A 176 -13.21 3.63 2.55
CA LEU A 176 -14.16 2.60 2.12
C LEU A 176 -13.51 1.55 1.21
N ALA A 177 -13.90 0.27 1.36
CA ALA A 177 -13.69 -0.78 0.37
C ALA A 177 -14.73 -0.63 -0.73
N GLY A 178 -14.35 -0.08 -1.88
CA GLY A 178 -15.28 0.29 -2.95
C GLY A 178 -16.26 1.39 -2.53
N ILE A 179 -17.25 1.62 -3.39
CA ILE A 179 -18.30 2.61 -3.12
C ILE A 179 -19.65 2.09 -3.52
N ASN A 180 -20.67 2.36 -2.72
CA ASN A 180 -22.05 2.12 -3.07
C ASN A 180 -22.99 3.10 -2.34
N LYS A 181 -24.24 3.17 -2.80
CA LYS A 181 -25.23 4.12 -2.30
C LYS A 181 -25.54 3.94 -0.81
N ARG A 182 -25.59 2.71 -0.32
CA ARG A 182 -25.95 2.42 1.09
C ARG A 182 -24.97 3.07 2.05
N GLU A 183 -23.66 2.88 1.85
CA GLU A 183 -22.61 3.46 2.68
C GLU A 183 -22.61 4.99 2.58
N ILE A 184 -22.80 5.54 1.39
CA ILE A 184 -22.87 6.99 1.18
C ILE A 184 -24.07 7.59 1.92
N ASP A 185 -25.24 6.94 1.89
CA ASP A 185 -26.42 7.41 2.63
C ASP A 185 -26.14 7.43 4.16
N PHE A 186 -25.47 6.41 4.70
CA PHE A 186 -25.08 6.39 6.11
C PHE A 186 -24.04 7.48 6.44
N ILE A 187 -23.02 7.66 5.60
CA ILE A 187 -21.99 8.68 5.82
C ILE A 187 -22.63 10.07 5.75
N LYS A 188 -23.49 10.37 4.79
CA LYS A 188 -24.23 11.65 4.71
C LYS A 188 -25.11 11.88 5.92
N ALA A 189 -25.67 10.84 6.52
CA ALA A 189 -26.52 10.94 7.70
C ALA A 189 -25.73 11.11 9.00
N ALA A 190 -24.67 10.36 9.19
CA ALA A 190 -23.94 10.24 10.46
C ALA A 190 -22.48 10.74 10.42
N GLY A 191 -21.83 10.77 9.26
CA GLY A 191 -20.41 11.13 9.10
C GLY A 191 -20.20 12.56 8.54
N LYS A 192 -20.95 13.54 9.02
CA LYS A 192 -21.01 14.91 8.46
C LYS A 192 -19.73 15.71 8.60
N ASP A 193 -18.87 15.32 9.54
CA ASP A 193 -17.66 16.05 9.89
C ASP A 193 -16.40 15.47 9.21
N ILE A 194 -16.53 14.51 8.26
CA ILE A 194 -15.43 14.14 7.37
C ILE A 194 -15.26 15.19 6.26
N ASP A 195 -14.02 15.58 5.97
CA ASP A 195 -13.72 16.63 5.00
C ASP A 195 -13.76 16.14 3.55
N PHE A 196 -13.47 14.86 3.34
CA PHE A 196 -13.50 14.19 2.04
C PHE A 196 -13.66 12.68 2.20
N LEU A 197 -14.03 12.01 1.12
CA LEU A 197 -14.15 10.56 1.09
C LEU A 197 -12.89 9.90 0.58
N SER A 198 -12.48 8.80 1.18
CA SER A 198 -11.40 7.94 0.69
C SER A 198 -11.94 6.60 0.22
N VAL A 199 -11.47 6.13 -0.94
CA VAL A 199 -11.95 4.88 -1.55
C VAL A 199 -10.76 3.99 -1.93
N ASN A 200 -10.80 2.74 -1.47
CA ASN A 200 -9.93 1.68 -1.94
C ASN A 200 -10.66 0.96 -3.09
N THR A 201 -10.03 0.86 -4.26
CA THR A 201 -10.61 0.18 -5.41
C THR A 201 -9.52 -0.34 -6.34
N TYR A 202 -9.73 -1.52 -6.91
CA TYR A 202 -8.75 -2.21 -7.75
C TYR A 202 -9.25 -2.29 -9.19
N GLY A 203 -10.00 -3.32 -9.58
CA GLY A 203 -10.57 -3.45 -10.92
C GLY A 203 -11.51 -2.32 -11.31
N GLY A 204 -12.24 -1.78 -10.34
CA GLY A 204 -13.21 -0.69 -10.52
C GLY A 204 -12.62 0.71 -10.71
N LEU A 205 -11.29 0.92 -10.57
CA LEU A 205 -10.72 2.27 -10.58
C LEU A 205 -11.08 3.07 -11.83
N ALA A 206 -11.05 2.47 -13.01
CA ALA A 206 -11.34 3.18 -14.27
C ALA A 206 -12.80 3.69 -14.35
N THR A 207 -13.73 3.08 -13.61
CA THR A 207 -15.16 3.45 -13.58
C THR A 207 -15.53 4.23 -12.32
N LEU A 208 -14.61 4.35 -11.36
CA LEU A 208 -14.85 4.98 -10.06
C LEU A 208 -15.48 6.39 -10.16
N PRO A 209 -15.05 7.31 -11.04
CA PRO A 209 -15.67 8.63 -11.14
C PRO A 209 -17.19 8.57 -11.36
N LYS A 210 -17.63 7.63 -12.21
CA LYS A 210 -19.04 7.40 -12.47
C LYS A 210 -19.74 6.76 -11.28
N GLU A 211 -19.09 5.83 -10.60
CA GLU A 211 -19.62 5.13 -9.42
C GLU A 211 -19.81 6.09 -8.24
N ILE A 212 -18.89 7.03 -8.03
CA ILE A 212 -19.01 8.12 -7.03
C ILE A 212 -20.30 8.90 -7.22
N ILE A 213 -20.55 9.35 -8.47
CA ILE A 213 -21.77 10.09 -8.82
C ILE A 213 -23.01 9.22 -8.62
N ASN A 214 -23.00 7.97 -9.10
CA ASN A 214 -24.13 7.05 -8.98
C ASN A 214 -24.47 6.70 -7.53
N ALA A 215 -23.45 6.65 -6.65
CA ALA A 215 -23.64 6.45 -5.22
C ALA A 215 -24.21 7.69 -4.52
N GLY A 216 -24.26 8.83 -5.22
CA GLY A 216 -24.80 10.08 -4.71
C GLY A 216 -23.81 10.88 -3.89
N TRP A 217 -22.50 10.65 -4.01
CA TRP A 217 -21.48 11.52 -3.39
C TRP A 217 -21.19 12.71 -4.29
N ASP A 218 -21.28 13.91 -3.75
CA ASP A 218 -21.11 15.20 -4.43
C ASP A 218 -19.93 16.04 -3.89
N GLY A 219 -19.21 15.49 -2.88
CA GLY A 219 -18.02 16.10 -2.30
C GLY A 219 -16.71 15.60 -2.95
N PRO A 220 -15.58 16.09 -2.43
CA PRO A 220 -14.25 15.64 -2.87
C PRO A 220 -13.96 14.20 -2.43
N TYR A 221 -13.09 13.55 -3.19
CA TYR A 221 -12.62 12.22 -2.81
C TYR A 221 -11.15 12.00 -3.13
N MET A 222 -10.58 10.94 -2.57
CA MET A 222 -9.23 10.46 -2.83
C MET A 222 -9.24 8.95 -3.00
N VAL A 223 -8.43 8.42 -3.92
CA VAL A 223 -8.24 6.99 -4.07
C VAL A 223 -7.09 6.56 -3.15
N THR A 224 -7.42 5.88 -2.06
CA THR A 224 -6.45 5.57 -1.00
C THR A 224 -5.79 4.20 -1.12
N GLU A 225 -6.34 3.32 -1.93
CA GLU A 225 -5.67 2.12 -2.44
C GLU A 225 -6.12 1.83 -3.86
N TRP A 226 -5.16 1.59 -4.74
CA TRP A 226 -5.41 1.08 -6.08
C TRP A 226 -4.21 0.27 -6.57
N GLY A 227 -4.50 -0.72 -7.40
CA GLY A 227 -3.47 -1.67 -7.75
C GLY A 227 -3.81 -2.55 -8.95
N PRO A 228 -3.26 -3.78 -8.99
CA PRO A 228 -3.56 -4.77 -10.01
C PRO A 228 -5.03 -5.21 -9.93
N THR A 229 -5.45 -6.13 -10.78
CA THR A 229 -6.76 -6.79 -10.61
C THR A 229 -6.78 -7.55 -9.28
N GLY A 230 -7.79 -7.28 -8.44
CA GLY A 230 -7.95 -7.95 -7.15
C GLY A 230 -8.11 -9.46 -7.33
N HIS A 231 -7.55 -10.26 -6.43
CA HIS A 231 -7.64 -11.72 -6.54
C HIS A 231 -9.10 -12.24 -6.57
N TRP A 232 -10.05 -11.47 -6.05
CA TRP A 232 -11.49 -11.74 -6.08
C TRP A 232 -12.14 -11.38 -7.41
N GLU A 233 -11.47 -10.63 -8.27
CA GLU A 233 -11.93 -10.18 -9.60
C GLU A 233 -11.36 -11.05 -10.73
N CYS A 234 -10.36 -11.89 -10.43
CA CYS A 234 -9.65 -12.72 -11.40
C CYS A 234 -10.34 -14.06 -11.67
N LEU A 235 -10.04 -14.64 -12.83
CA LEU A 235 -10.38 -16.04 -13.12
C LEU A 235 -9.77 -16.96 -12.05
N GLN A 236 -10.51 -18.01 -11.70
CA GLN A 236 -10.06 -19.01 -10.74
C GLN A 236 -9.86 -20.36 -11.43
N THR A 237 -8.88 -21.09 -10.92
CA THR A 237 -8.70 -22.51 -11.26
C THR A 237 -9.86 -23.35 -10.73
N PRO A 238 -10.09 -24.58 -11.24
CA PRO A 238 -11.09 -25.52 -10.68
C PRO A 238 -10.85 -25.87 -9.20
N TRP A 239 -9.63 -25.75 -8.72
CA TRP A 239 -9.26 -25.95 -7.31
C TRP A 239 -9.24 -24.65 -6.49
N LYS A 240 -9.92 -23.58 -6.99
CA LYS A 240 -10.30 -22.36 -6.27
C LYS A 240 -9.14 -21.40 -5.92
N TYR A 241 -8.07 -21.38 -6.70
CA TYR A 241 -7.04 -20.35 -6.61
C TYR A 241 -7.10 -19.40 -7.80
N SER A 242 -6.94 -18.12 -7.53
CA SER A 242 -7.01 -17.07 -8.54
C SER A 242 -5.78 -17.06 -9.46
N ILE A 243 -5.99 -16.75 -10.73
CA ILE A 243 -4.92 -16.63 -11.73
C ILE A 243 -4.41 -15.20 -11.71
N GLU A 244 -3.12 -15.05 -11.46
CA GLU A 244 -2.45 -13.77 -11.35
C GLU A 244 -1.94 -13.28 -12.71
N GLU A 245 -2.10 -11.98 -12.98
CA GLU A 245 -1.49 -11.30 -14.12
C GLU A 245 0.04 -11.27 -13.99
N THR A 246 0.77 -11.32 -15.12
CA THR A 246 2.22 -11.07 -15.14
C THR A 246 2.53 -9.63 -14.72
N SER A 247 3.77 -9.33 -14.32
CA SER A 247 4.18 -7.97 -13.97
C SER A 247 3.94 -6.97 -15.12
N SER A 248 4.07 -7.40 -16.37
CA SER A 248 3.86 -6.55 -17.54
C SER A 248 2.38 -6.31 -17.84
N GLU A 249 1.51 -7.32 -17.66
CA GLU A 249 0.07 -7.15 -17.72
C GLU A 249 -0.41 -6.20 -16.61
N LYS A 250 0.10 -6.36 -15.40
CA LYS A 250 -0.17 -5.42 -14.30
C LYS A 250 0.24 -3.99 -14.66
N ALA A 251 1.45 -3.79 -15.22
CA ALA A 251 1.92 -2.47 -15.63
C ALA A 251 0.95 -1.77 -16.60
N ALA A 252 0.43 -2.50 -17.60
CA ALA A 252 -0.58 -1.99 -18.52
C ALA A 252 -1.91 -1.63 -17.82
N VAL A 253 -2.34 -2.49 -16.87
CA VAL A 253 -3.54 -2.27 -16.07
C VAL A 253 -3.41 -1.02 -15.19
N TYR A 254 -2.28 -0.85 -14.50
CA TYR A 254 -2.01 0.34 -13.67
C TYR A 254 -2.07 1.63 -14.49
N LYS A 255 -1.44 1.63 -15.67
CA LYS A 255 -1.46 2.80 -16.56
C LYS A 255 -2.89 3.19 -16.94
N THR A 256 -3.63 2.26 -17.49
CA THR A 256 -5.00 2.50 -17.95
C THR A 256 -5.93 2.95 -16.81
N ARG A 257 -5.89 2.28 -15.65
CA ARG A 257 -6.75 2.60 -14.52
C ARG A 257 -6.47 3.99 -13.96
N TYR A 258 -5.19 4.37 -13.81
CA TYR A 258 -4.83 5.71 -13.34
C TYR A 258 -5.30 6.80 -14.30
N GLU A 259 -5.07 6.63 -15.61
CA GLU A 259 -5.45 7.60 -16.63
C GLU A 259 -6.97 7.86 -16.64
N TYR A 260 -7.79 6.83 -16.43
CA TYR A 260 -9.24 6.95 -16.46
C TYR A 260 -9.86 7.30 -15.10
N GLY A 261 -9.36 6.75 -14.02
CA GLY A 261 -9.97 6.88 -12.70
C GLY A 261 -9.42 8.02 -11.85
N VAL A 262 -8.22 8.53 -12.15
CA VAL A 262 -7.56 9.58 -11.38
C VAL A 262 -7.27 10.80 -12.25
N GLU A 263 -6.55 10.63 -13.35
CA GLU A 263 -6.07 11.75 -14.18
C GLU A 263 -7.22 12.52 -14.84
N LYS A 264 -8.24 11.83 -15.32
CA LYS A 264 -9.40 12.44 -15.97
C LYS A 264 -10.42 13.06 -15.01
N ASP A 265 -10.31 12.80 -13.70
CA ASP A 265 -11.26 13.30 -12.70
C ASP A 265 -10.64 14.25 -11.67
N LYS A 266 -9.59 14.94 -12.04
CA LYS A 266 -8.89 15.93 -11.17
C LYS A 266 -9.79 17.07 -10.64
N ALA A 267 -10.96 17.23 -11.19
CA ALA A 267 -11.94 18.20 -10.67
C ALA A 267 -12.51 17.77 -9.30
N THR A 268 -12.57 16.46 -9.03
CA THR A 268 -13.19 15.92 -7.82
C THR A 268 -12.24 15.03 -7.06
N CYS A 269 -11.34 14.29 -7.76
CA CYS A 269 -10.32 13.45 -7.19
C CYS A 269 -9.07 14.26 -6.82
N MET A 270 -8.73 14.32 -5.54
CA MET A 270 -7.58 15.08 -5.03
C MET A 270 -6.25 14.33 -5.08
N GLY A 271 -6.23 13.16 -5.70
CA GLY A 271 -5.05 12.32 -5.87
C GLY A 271 -5.24 10.88 -5.43
N SER A 272 -4.15 10.13 -5.39
CA SER A 272 -4.24 8.69 -5.09
C SER A 272 -3.00 8.14 -4.41
N TYR A 273 -3.15 6.95 -3.79
CA TYR A 273 -2.09 6.14 -3.21
C TYR A 273 -2.06 4.76 -3.86
N VAL A 274 -0.99 4.46 -4.59
CA VAL A 274 -0.78 3.15 -5.20
C VAL A 274 -0.53 2.09 -4.12
N PHE A 275 -1.10 0.92 -4.27
CA PHE A 275 -0.92 -0.20 -3.37
C PHE A 275 -0.19 -1.36 -4.08
N LEU A 276 0.88 -1.90 -3.55
CA LEU A 276 1.56 -1.60 -2.31
C LEU A 276 3.02 -1.17 -2.62
N TRP A 277 3.48 -0.06 -2.05
CA TRP A 277 4.87 0.40 -2.17
C TRP A 277 5.77 -0.37 -1.20
N GLY A 278 5.98 -1.64 -1.51
CA GLY A 278 6.65 -2.62 -0.70
C GLY A 278 6.43 -4.03 -1.24
N GLN A 279 6.59 -5.01 -0.38
CA GLN A 279 6.31 -6.42 -0.63
C GLN A 279 5.33 -6.95 0.42
N LYS A 280 4.45 -7.85 0.03
CA LYS A 280 3.49 -8.51 0.90
C LYS A 280 3.13 -9.88 0.34
N GLN A 281 3.03 -10.88 1.22
CA GLN A 281 2.36 -12.13 0.91
C GLN A 281 0.83 -11.90 1.00
N GLU A 282 0.16 -12.01 -0.13
CA GLU A 282 -1.30 -12.07 -0.21
C GLU A 282 -1.67 -12.86 -1.48
N ARG A 283 -2.18 -14.06 -1.35
CA ARG A 283 -2.33 -15.09 -2.40
C ARG A 283 -0.98 -15.55 -2.96
N THR A 284 -0.17 -14.61 -3.42
CA THR A 284 1.21 -14.84 -3.88
C THR A 284 2.13 -13.75 -3.32
N PRO A 285 3.45 -13.96 -3.33
CA PRO A 285 4.41 -12.93 -2.94
C PRO A 285 4.52 -11.79 -3.97
N THR A 286 3.92 -11.94 -5.16
CA THR A 286 4.01 -10.99 -6.29
C THR A 286 2.71 -10.28 -6.61
N TRP A 287 1.59 -10.57 -5.89
CA TRP A 287 0.27 -10.06 -6.28
C TRP A 287 0.18 -8.53 -6.22
N TYR A 288 0.44 -7.94 -5.04
CA TYR A 288 0.24 -6.51 -4.80
C TYR A 288 1.53 -5.73 -4.64
N GLY A 289 2.61 -6.38 -4.22
CA GLY A 289 3.91 -5.74 -4.01
C GLY A 289 4.51 -5.20 -5.31
N LEU A 290 4.91 -3.93 -5.31
CA LEU A 290 5.64 -3.35 -6.44
C LEU A 290 7.12 -3.74 -6.42
N PHE A 291 7.60 -4.21 -5.27
CA PHE A 291 8.94 -4.75 -5.06
C PHE A 291 8.86 -6.25 -4.75
N THR A 292 9.88 -6.98 -5.12
CA THR A 292 10.07 -8.35 -4.63
C THR A 292 10.59 -8.34 -3.19
N GLU A 293 10.65 -9.50 -2.54
CA GLU A 293 11.25 -9.65 -1.22
C GLU A 293 12.75 -9.24 -1.21
N ALA A 294 13.43 -9.39 -2.32
CA ALA A 294 14.82 -8.94 -2.50
C ALA A 294 14.95 -7.42 -2.74
N GLY A 295 13.84 -6.71 -2.88
CA GLY A 295 13.80 -5.26 -3.14
C GLY A 295 13.94 -4.89 -4.61
N GLU A 296 13.81 -5.84 -5.54
CA GLU A 296 13.83 -5.59 -6.98
C GLU A 296 12.52 -4.93 -7.42
N GLU A 297 12.61 -3.98 -8.35
CA GLU A 297 11.52 -3.12 -8.83
C GLU A 297 10.79 -3.74 -10.02
N SER A 298 9.46 -3.87 -9.95
CA SER A 298 8.66 -4.36 -11.06
C SER A 298 8.41 -3.27 -12.11
N GLU A 299 8.02 -3.66 -13.34
CA GLU A 299 7.67 -2.75 -14.44
C GLU A 299 6.58 -1.72 -14.05
N VAL A 300 5.74 -2.03 -13.05
CA VAL A 300 4.74 -1.09 -12.52
C VAL A 300 5.39 0.19 -11.99
N ILE A 301 6.57 0.12 -11.34
CA ILE A 301 7.28 1.31 -10.83
C ILE A 301 7.66 2.26 -11.97
N ASN A 302 8.08 1.71 -13.12
CA ASN A 302 8.39 2.51 -14.30
C ASN A 302 7.13 3.23 -14.84
N VAL A 303 5.99 2.55 -14.85
CA VAL A 303 4.70 3.15 -15.22
C VAL A 303 4.30 4.25 -14.24
N ILE A 304 4.43 4.03 -12.93
CA ILE A 304 4.14 5.04 -11.91
C ILE A 304 5.01 6.28 -12.10
N GLN A 305 6.32 6.11 -12.35
CA GLN A 305 7.20 7.22 -12.65
C GLN A 305 6.72 8.01 -13.88
N TYR A 306 6.38 7.31 -14.96
CA TYR A 306 5.85 7.96 -16.16
C TYR A 306 4.55 8.72 -15.89
N LEU A 307 3.61 8.13 -15.17
CA LEU A 307 2.32 8.76 -14.83
C LEU A 307 2.49 10.01 -13.96
N TRP A 308 3.47 10.03 -13.06
CA TRP A 308 3.66 11.15 -12.15
C TRP A 308 4.57 12.25 -12.67
N THR A 309 5.52 11.92 -13.55
CA THR A 309 6.54 12.87 -14.05
C THR A 309 6.43 13.17 -15.55
N GLY A 310 5.73 12.34 -16.33
CA GLY A 310 5.72 12.38 -17.78
C GLY A 310 6.96 11.78 -18.44
N SER A 311 7.89 11.20 -17.66
CA SER A 311 9.16 10.68 -18.16
C SER A 311 9.40 9.25 -17.68
N TRP A 312 9.84 8.38 -18.58
CA TRP A 312 10.27 7.02 -18.24
C TRP A 312 11.63 7.03 -17.55
N PRO A 313 11.94 6.03 -16.69
CA PRO A 313 13.30 5.86 -16.16
C PRO A 313 14.30 5.56 -17.29
N ALA A 314 15.57 5.86 -17.06
CA ALA A 314 16.64 5.63 -18.04
C ALA A 314 16.88 4.14 -18.30
N ASN A 315 16.78 3.31 -17.28
CA ASN A 315 16.76 1.85 -17.37
C ASN A 315 15.38 1.37 -16.93
N LYS A 316 14.71 0.58 -17.76
CA LYS A 316 13.37 0.06 -17.55
C LYS A 316 13.43 -1.40 -17.11
N ALA A 317 12.43 -1.81 -16.37
CA ALA A 317 12.28 -3.22 -16.02
C ALA A 317 12.08 -4.10 -17.26
N PRO A 318 12.57 -5.34 -17.21
CA PRO A 318 12.31 -6.31 -18.27
C PRO A 318 10.80 -6.53 -18.48
N HIS A 319 10.42 -6.75 -19.74
CA HIS A 319 9.04 -6.99 -20.14
C HIS A 319 8.79 -8.49 -20.38
N ILE A 320 7.83 -9.08 -19.66
CA ILE A 320 7.46 -10.48 -19.80
C ILE A 320 6.20 -10.65 -20.65
N TYR A 321 6.32 -11.33 -21.77
CA TYR A 321 5.22 -11.62 -22.72
C TYR A 321 4.47 -12.89 -22.35
N SER A 322 5.15 -13.90 -21.82
CA SER A 322 4.52 -15.16 -21.51
C SER A 322 5.35 -16.01 -20.54
N LEU A 323 4.64 -16.85 -19.76
CA LEU A 323 5.18 -18.00 -19.05
C LEU A 323 4.39 -19.23 -19.48
N GLN A 324 5.07 -20.34 -19.72
CA GLN A 324 4.48 -21.62 -20.10
C GLN A 324 5.05 -22.75 -19.24
N LEU A 325 4.19 -23.67 -18.83
CA LEU A 325 4.51 -24.95 -18.23
C LEU A 325 4.13 -26.06 -19.22
N ASN A 326 5.11 -26.74 -19.78
CA ASN A 326 4.89 -27.76 -20.83
C ASN A 326 3.99 -27.25 -21.98
N LYS A 327 4.28 -26.02 -22.48
CA LYS A 327 3.52 -25.30 -23.51
C LYS A 327 2.10 -24.86 -23.10
N GLN A 328 1.68 -25.10 -21.88
CA GLN A 328 0.38 -24.68 -21.33
C GLN A 328 0.51 -23.37 -20.57
N LYS A 329 -0.55 -22.57 -20.58
CA LYS A 329 -0.67 -21.27 -19.88
C LYS A 329 -1.39 -21.42 -18.54
N ALA A 330 -1.38 -20.40 -17.72
CA ALA A 330 -2.06 -20.37 -16.42
C ALA A 330 -3.56 -20.71 -16.49
N THR A 331 -4.22 -20.37 -17.60
CA THR A 331 -5.66 -20.63 -17.83
C THR A 331 -6.01 -22.06 -18.28
N ASP A 332 -5.01 -22.91 -18.54
CA ASP A 332 -5.23 -24.25 -19.12
C ASP A 332 -5.54 -25.33 -18.06
N ASN A 333 -5.68 -24.95 -16.79
CA ASN A 333 -6.04 -25.86 -15.70
C ASN A 333 -5.12 -27.08 -15.62
N ILE A 334 -3.84 -26.82 -15.36
CA ILE A 334 -2.76 -27.83 -15.47
C ILE A 334 -2.80 -28.84 -14.32
N TYR A 335 -2.96 -30.11 -14.67
CA TYR A 335 -2.87 -31.23 -13.73
C TYR A 335 -1.64 -32.09 -14.06
N LEU A 336 -0.83 -32.38 -13.05
CA LEU A 336 0.41 -33.14 -13.19
C LEU A 336 0.42 -34.40 -12.35
N LYS A 337 1.21 -35.39 -12.77
CA LYS A 337 1.57 -36.56 -11.94
C LYS A 337 2.69 -36.18 -10.97
N PRO A 338 2.75 -36.79 -9.77
CA PRO A 338 3.85 -36.58 -8.85
C PRO A 338 5.22 -36.89 -9.51
N GLY A 339 6.23 -36.08 -9.24
CA GLY A 339 7.61 -36.29 -9.63
C GLY A 339 7.93 -36.19 -11.13
N VAL A 340 6.96 -35.89 -11.99
CA VAL A 340 7.21 -35.74 -13.45
C VAL A 340 8.11 -34.55 -13.71
N SER A 341 9.03 -34.70 -14.68
CA SER A 341 9.89 -33.57 -15.12
C SER A 341 9.34 -32.94 -16.38
N LEU A 342 9.16 -31.63 -16.40
CA LEU A 342 8.53 -30.89 -17.49
C LEU A 342 9.29 -29.58 -17.77
N PRO A 343 9.31 -29.13 -19.04
CA PRO A 343 9.90 -27.85 -19.38
C PRO A 343 9.02 -26.70 -18.90
N VAL A 344 9.66 -25.63 -18.42
CA VAL A 344 9.08 -24.32 -18.21
C VAL A 344 9.82 -23.31 -19.07
N ALA A 345 9.09 -22.34 -19.64
CA ALA A 345 9.66 -21.32 -20.52
C ALA A 345 9.00 -19.98 -20.31
N ALA A 346 9.81 -18.94 -20.11
CA ALA A 346 9.40 -17.54 -20.07
C ALA A 346 9.95 -16.82 -21.30
N THR A 347 9.13 -15.97 -21.93
CA THR A 347 9.54 -15.06 -23.00
C THR A 347 9.64 -13.68 -22.40
N VAL A 348 10.87 -13.19 -22.23
CA VAL A 348 11.18 -11.91 -21.63
C VAL A 348 12.14 -11.14 -22.52
N THR A 349 11.94 -9.84 -22.66
CA THR A 349 12.90 -8.94 -23.31
C THR A 349 13.26 -7.82 -22.35
N ASP A 350 14.43 -7.27 -22.52
CA ASP A 350 14.85 -6.06 -21.84
C ASP A 350 14.86 -4.89 -22.83
N PRO A 351 14.26 -3.73 -22.50
CA PRO A 351 14.20 -2.59 -23.40
C PRO A 351 15.56 -2.01 -23.79
N GLU A 352 16.53 -2.09 -22.88
CA GLU A 352 17.90 -1.61 -23.06
C GLU A 352 18.85 -2.73 -23.56
N ASN A 353 18.33 -3.96 -23.70
CA ASN A 353 19.06 -5.19 -24.06
C ASN A 353 20.05 -5.64 -22.98
N ASP A 354 19.76 -5.39 -21.73
CA ASP A 354 20.53 -5.88 -20.60
C ASP A 354 20.47 -7.40 -20.49
N LYS A 355 21.52 -7.98 -19.91
CA LYS A 355 21.60 -9.43 -19.74
C LYS A 355 20.67 -9.90 -18.63
N LEU A 356 19.66 -10.68 -18.99
CA LEU A 356 18.70 -11.22 -18.04
C LEU A 356 19.27 -12.42 -17.26
N ILE A 357 18.95 -12.43 -15.96
CA ILE A 357 19.21 -13.52 -15.02
C ILE A 357 17.87 -14.05 -14.53
N TYR A 358 17.69 -15.38 -14.62
CA TYR A 358 16.41 -16.02 -14.28
C TYR A 358 16.50 -16.77 -12.95
N ARG A 359 15.54 -16.55 -12.07
CA ARG A 359 15.29 -17.32 -10.85
C ARG A 359 13.93 -18.00 -10.96
N TRP A 360 13.89 -19.28 -10.61
CA TRP A 360 12.70 -20.12 -10.66
C TRP A 360 12.42 -20.72 -9.29
N GLU A 361 11.15 -20.80 -8.93
CA GLU A 361 10.72 -21.47 -7.71
C GLU A 361 9.34 -22.11 -7.86
N ILE A 362 9.04 -23.11 -7.03
CA ILE A 362 7.70 -23.68 -6.86
C ILE A 362 7.29 -23.41 -5.42
N LEU A 363 6.14 -22.79 -5.23
CA LEU A 363 5.50 -22.63 -3.93
C LEU A 363 4.25 -23.50 -3.88
N PRO A 364 3.93 -24.17 -2.75
CA PRO A 364 2.57 -24.63 -2.51
C PRO A 364 1.64 -23.42 -2.42
N GLU A 365 0.37 -23.58 -2.84
CA GLU A 365 -0.61 -22.52 -2.62
C GLU A 365 -0.88 -22.33 -1.13
N PRO A 366 -1.05 -21.09 -0.64
CA PRO A 366 -1.34 -20.84 0.77
C PRO A 366 -2.69 -21.41 1.18
N VAL A 367 -2.78 -21.99 2.38
CA VAL A 367 -4.02 -22.60 2.89
C VAL A 367 -4.81 -21.67 3.79
N ASN A 368 -4.14 -20.77 4.51
CA ASN A 368 -4.76 -19.79 5.40
C ASN A 368 -4.88 -18.46 4.65
N LEU A 369 -5.98 -18.33 3.88
CA LEU A 369 -6.22 -17.14 3.07
C LEU A 369 -6.80 -16.02 3.92
N SER A 370 -6.24 -14.82 3.80
CA SER A 370 -6.71 -13.61 4.49
C SER A 370 -7.82 -12.87 3.70
N GLN A 371 -8.47 -11.91 4.37
CA GLN A 371 -9.40 -10.97 3.77
C GLN A 371 -9.02 -9.53 4.17
N GLY A 372 -9.32 -8.56 3.31
CA GLY A 372 -9.12 -7.15 3.60
C GLY A 372 -7.68 -6.78 3.94
N GLY A 373 -6.71 -7.48 3.34
CA GLY A 373 -5.30 -7.22 3.56
C GLY A 373 -4.71 -7.70 4.89
N ASP A 374 -5.40 -8.57 5.63
CA ASP A 374 -4.88 -9.20 6.85
C ASP A 374 -3.66 -10.08 6.54
N HIS A 375 -2.93 -10.51 7.57
CA HIS A 375 -1.70 -11.28 7.42
C HIS A 375 -1.94 -12.66 6.76
N GLU A 376 -1.11 -13.01 5.80
CA GLU A 376 -0.96 -14.37 5.25
C GLU A 376 0.44 -14.91 5.47
N ASP A 377 0.55 -16.19 5.83
CA ASP A 377 1.84 -16.87 5.95
C ASP A 377 2.43 -17.16 4.57
N SER A 378 3.72 -16.86 4.39
CA SER A 378 4.45 -17.19 3.15
C SER A 378 4.77 -18.68 3.09
N PRO A 379 4.35 -19.39 2.04
CA PRO A 379 4.69 -20.79 1.88
C PRO A 379 6.21 -20.97 1.60
N SER A 380 6.78 -22.04 2.12
CA SER A 380 8.19 -22.37 1.85
C SER A 380 8.37 -22.99 0.46
N PRO A 381 9.42 -22.60 -0.29
CA PRO A 381 9.70 -23.16 -1.62
C PRO A 381 9.98 -24.65 -1.60
N VAL A 382 9.53 -25.35 -2.64
CA VAL A 382 9.84 -26.77 -2.88
C VAL A 382 11.32 -26.91 -3.22
N LYS A 383 12.07 -27.63 -2.38
CA LYS A 383 13.53 -27.82 -2.55
C LYS A 383 13.84 -28.69 -3.77
N ASN A 384 14.93 -28.36 -4.47
CA ASN A 384 15.44 -29.11 -5.61
C ASN A 384 14.41 -29.34 -6.75
N ALA A 385 13.51 -28.37 -6.91
CA ALA A 385 12.44 -28.43 -7.91
C ALA A 385 12.92 -28.20 -9.35
N PHE A 386 14.12 -27.69 -9.56
CA PHE A 386 14.64 -27.38 -10.89
C PHE A 386 15.99 -28.05 -11.14
N THR A 387 16.12 -28.65 -12.34
CA THR A 387 17.36 -29.13 -12.91
C THR A 387 17.65 -28.33 -14.18
N ASN A 388 18.93 -28.09 -14.47
CA ASN A 388 19.43 -27.28 -15.60
C ASN A 388 19.27 -25.74 -15.52
N ASN A 389 20.07 -25.09 -16.33
CA ASN A 389 20.56 -23.76 -16.17
C ASN A 389 19.54 -22.70 -16.56
N ARG A 390 19.55 -21.63 -15.84
CA ARG A 390 18.66 -20.51 -15.64
C ARG A 390 19.00 -19.30 -16.54
N SER A 391 19.74 -19.48 -17.64
CA SER A 391 20.35 -18.35 -18.36
C SER A 391 19.61 -17.85 -19.58
N ASN A 392 18.54 -18.54 -20.02
CA ASN A 392 17.86 -18.20 -21.27
C ASN A 392 16.33 -18.26 -21.20
N GLY A 393 15.75 -18.04 -20.02
CA GLY A 393 14.30 -18.08 -19.86
C GLY A 393 13.68 -19.48 -19.88
N THR A 394 14.48 -20.54 -19.88
CA THR A 394 13.99 -21.94 -19.83
C THR A 394 14.58 -22.71 -18.68
N ALA A 395 13.79 -23.63 -18.11
CA ALA A 395 14.24 -24.56 -17.09
C ALA A 395 13.48 -25.88 -17.21
N THR A 396 13.97 -26.92 -16.54
CA THR A 396 13.22 -28.15 -16.34
C THR A 396 12.80 -28.22 -14.88
N MET A 397 11.51 -28.17 -14.61
CA MET A 397 10.98 -28.37 -13.29
C MET A 397 10.68 -29.84 -13.02
N ARG A 398 10.86 -30.28 -11.79
CA ARG A 398 10.36 -31.53 -11.25
C ARG A 398 9.14 -31.26 -10.40
N ALA A 399 8.00 -31.81 -10.77
CA ALA A 399 6.76 -31.69 -10.05
C ALA A 399 6.88 -32.23 -8.61
N PRO A 400 6.26 -31.57 -7.62
CA PRO A 400 6.21 -32.05 -6.24
C PRO A 400 5.68 -33.50 -6.14
N LEU A 401 6.12 -34.23 -5.12
CA LEU A 401 5.63 -35.61 -4.88
C LEU A 401 4.30 -35.64 -4.14
N LYS A 402 4.04 -34.62 -3.30
CA LYS A 402 2.82 -34.53 -2.50
C LYS A 402 1.68 -33.97 -3.36
N ALA A 403 0.53 -34.64 -3.33
CA ALA A 403 -0.69 -34.14 -3.96
C ALA A 403 -1.13 -32.79 -3.38
N GLY A 404 -1.68 -31.92 -4.22
CA GLY A 404 -2.13 -30.58 -3.82
C GLY A 404 -1.93 -29.51 -4.88
N ALA A 405 -2.29 -28.28 -4.52
CA ALA A 405 -2.18 -27.10 -5.36
C ALA A 405 -0.80 -26.44 -5.17
N TYR A 406 -0.20 -26.02 -6.27
CA TYR A 406 1.12 -25.40 -6.34
C TYR A 406 1.14 -24.30 -7.40
N ARG A 407 2.20 -23.48 -7.37
CA ARG A 407 2.46 -22.45 -8.36
C ARG A 407 3.94 -22.42 -8.72
N VAL A 408 4.25 -22.37 -10.00
CA VAL A 408 5.62 -22.13 -10.49
C VAL A 408 5.77 -20.64 -10.76
N PHE A 409 6.87 -20.06 -10.29
CA PHE A 409 7.23 -18.66 -10.49
C PHE A 409 8.51 -18.53 -11.31
N VAL A 410 8.58 -17.43 -12.06
CA VAL A 410 9.79 -16.93 -12.70
C VAL A 410 10.01 -15.48 -12.30
N TYR A 411 11.28 -15.15 -12.03
CA TYR A 411 11.78 -13.79 -11.84
C TYR A 411 12.92 -13.59 -12.82
N ALA A 412 12.80 -12.60 -13.71
CA ALA A 412 13.85 -12.26 -14.67
C ALA A 412 14.37 -10.86 -14.34
N THR A 413 15.63 -10.76 -13.88
CA THR A 413 16.28 -9.52 -13.48
C THR A 413 17.27 -9.05 -14.51
N ASP A 414 17.43 -7.72 -14.65
CA ASP A 414 18.33 -7.05 -15.59
C ASP A 414 19.71 -6.71 -15.01
N GLY A 415 19.91 -6.93 -13.71
CA GLY A 415 21.14 -6.52 -13.01
C GLY A 415 21.15 -5.06 -12.55
N HIS A 416 20.11 -4.29 -12.84
CA HIS A 416 19.91 -2.88 -12.42
C HIS A 416 18.82 -2.71 -11.36
N ASN A 417 18.55 -3.76 -10.60
CA ASN A 417 17.50 -3.85 -9.58
C ASN A 417 16.07 -3.88 -10.13
N ASN A 418 15.86 -4.16 -11.39
CA ASN A 418 14.55 -4.34 -11.99
C ASN A 418 14.23 -5.81 -12.24
N VAL A 419 12.94 -6.16 -12.23
CA VAL A 419 12.47 -7.54 -12.38
C VAL A 419 11.17 -7.63 -13.16
N ALA A 420 11.09 -8.63 -14.04
CA ALA A 420 9.83 -9.13 -14.56
C ALA A 420 9.42 -10.40 -13.81
N THR A 421 8.14 -10.53 -13.46
CA THR A 421 7.60 -11.67 -12.74
C THR A 421 6.38 -12.27 -13.43
N ALA A 422 6.27 -13.59 -13.38
CA ALA A 422 5.06 -14.33 -13.75
C ALA A 422 4.95 -15.63 -12.97
N ASN A 423 3.73 -16.17 -12.93
CA ASN A 423 3.50 -17.47 -12.29
C ASN A 423 2.38 -18.28 -13.00
N ILE A 424 2.40 -19.58 -12.79
CA ILE A 424 1.37 -20.51 -13.28
C ILE A 424 0.92 -21.44 -12.15
N PRO A 425 -0.38 -21.43 -11.79
CA PRO A 425 -0.95 -22.41 -10.87
C PRO A 425 -1.08 -23.79 -11.53
N PHE A 426 -0.79 -24.86 -10.79
CA PHE A 426 -0.99 -26.25 -11.22
C PHE A 426 -1.37 -27.15 -10.05
N TYR A 427 -1.94 -28.30 -10.34
CA TYR A 427 -2.39 -29.25 -9.33
C TYR A 427 -1.71 -30.61 -9.51
N ILE A 428 -1.14 -31.15 -8.44
CA ILE A 428 -0.61 -32.52 -8.40
C ILE A 428 -1.74 -33.46 -8.00
N LYS A 429 -2.12 -34.38 -8.92
CA LYS A 429 -3.13 -35.42 -8.64
C LYS A 429 -2.56 -36.44 -7.65
N GLY A 430 -3.34 -36.84 -6.66
CA GLY A 430 -3.05 -38.04 -5.87
C GLY A 430 -3.08 -39.28 -6.74
N GLU A 431 -2.38 -40.32 -6.30
CA GLU A 431 -2.45 -41.67 -6.91
C GLU A 431 -3.84 -42.25 -6.77
#